data_0ebfd6c1e0fa3bce31a96f04ec153579
#
_entry.id   0ebfd6c1e0fa3bce31a96f04ec153579
#
_cell.length_a   1.000
_cell.length_b   1.000
_cell.length_c   1.000
_cell.angle_alpha   90.00
_cell.angle_beta   90.00
_cell.angle_gamma   90.00
#
_symmetry.space_group_name_H-M   'P 1'
#
loop_
_entity.id
_entity.type
_entity.pdbx_description
1 polymer ?
#
loop_
_entity_poly.entity_id
_entity_poly.type
_entity_poly.pdbx_seq_one_letter_code
_entity_poly.pdbx_strand_id
1 'polypeptide(L)'
;MIMNISKRYTIKESYRNQAYVGVVNLDARTNSWAWKGHVDFNEGLHSMFTNRTFTTAVQAEDHMRQFAHQCIDNRLDATQPHGF
;
A
#
# COMPACT_ATOMS: atom_id res chain seq x y z
N MET A 1 -5.48 -32.79 -8.55
CA MET A 1 -6.07 -31.47 -8.53
C MET A 1 -5.03 -30.43 -8.26
N ILE A 2 -5.09 -29.38 -9.00
CA ILE A 2 -4.11 -28.33 -8.86
C ILE A 2 -4.71 -27.17 -8.09
N MET A 3 -4.00 -26.80 -7.08
CA MET A 3 -4.40 -25.65 -6.31
C MET A 3 -3.55 -24.48 -6.74
N ASN A 4 -4.19 -23.50 -7.28
CA ASN A 4 -3.52 -22.24 -7.48
C ASN A 4 -3.47 -21.53 -6.15
N ILE A 5 -2.39 -21.74 -5.44
CA ILE A 5 -2.23 -21.07 -4.17
C ILE A 5 -1.65 -19.71 -4.44
N SER A 6 -2.48 -18.71 -4.36
CA SER A 6 -2.00 -17.35 -4.41
C SER A 6 -1.40 -17.02 -3.06
N LYS A 7 -0.14 -16.67 -3.07
CA LYS A 7 0.47 -16.16 -1.84
C LYS A 7 -0.02 -14.75 -1.63
N ARG A 8 -0.56 -14.52 -0.46
CA ARG A 8 -1.11 -13.21 -0.12
C ARG A 8 -0.96 -12.97 1.36
N TYR A 9 -0.54 -11.78 1.73
CA TYR A 9 -0.42 -11.43 3.12
C TYR A 9 -0.71 -9.95 3.32
N THR A 10 -1.07 -9.61 4.54
CA THR A 10 -1.47 -8.27 4.91
C THR A 10 -0.39 -7.61 5.74
N ILE A 11 -0.12 -6.35 5.46
CA ILE A 11 0.82 -5.53 6.21
C ILE A 11 0.01 -4.42 6.87
N LYS A 12 0.15 -4.29 8.18
CA LYS A 12 -0.50 -3.22 8.94
C LYS A 12 0.59 -2.42 9.63
N GLU A 13 0.67 -1.16 9.30
CA GLU A 13 1.70 -0.28 9.84
C GLU A 13 1.12 1.11 10.07
N SER A 14 1.93 1.98 10.61
CA SER A 14 1.53 3.37 10.76
C SER A 14 2.71 4.26 10.44
N TYR A 15 2.39 5.46 10.01
CA TYR A 15 3.37 6.48 9.68
C TYR A 15 2.78 7.83 10.08
N ARG A 16 3.50 8.60 10.88
CA ARG A 16 3.03 9.89 11.39
C ARG A 16 1.64 9.77 12.04
N ASN A 17 1.45 8.70 12.82
CA ASN A 17 0.20 8.39 13.51
C ASN A 17 -0.98 8.11 12.60
N GLN A 18 -0.74 7.83 11.33
CA GLN A 18 -1.78 7.41 10.40
C GLN A 18 -1.60 5.93 10.12
N ALA A 19 -2.60 5.14 10.41
CA ALA A 19 -2.55 3.72 10.16
C ALA A 19 -2.80 3.45 8.68
N TYR A 20 -2.09 2.46 8.16
CA TYR A 20 -2.37 2.01 6.79
C TYR A 20 -2.25 0.50 6.72
N VAL A 21 -2.95 -0.05 5.76
CA VAL A 21 -3.00 -1.48 5.53
C VAL A 21 -2.72 -1.73 4.06
N GLY A 22 -1.85 -2.68 3.79
CA GLY A 22 -1.59 -3.11 2.43
C GLY A 22 -1.70 -4.61 2.33
N VAL A 23 -2.19 -5.09 1.20
CA VAL A 23 -2.24 -6.51 0.89
C VAL A 23 -1.31 -6.74 -0.29
N VAL A 24 -0.35 -7.63 -0.09
CA VAL A 24 0.62 -8.00 -1.10
C VAL A 24 0.27 -9.39 -1.59
N ASN A 25 0.16 -9.56 -2.89
CA ASN A 25 -0.24 -10.84 -3.45
C ASN A 25 0.58 -11.21 -4.67
N LEU A 26 0.78 -12.51 -4.83
CA LEU A 26 1.45 -13.10 -5.99
C LEU A 26 0.41 -13.59 -6.97
N ASP A 27 0.54 -13.15 -8.22
CA ASP A 27 -0.23 -13.74 -9.31
C ASP A 27 0.57 -14.90 -9.86
N ALA A 28 0.09 -16.12 -9.59
CA ALA A 28 0.82 -17.32 -9.98
C ALA A 28 0.93 -17.47 -11.50
N ARG A 29 -0.01 -16.91 -12.25
CA ARG A 29 0.00 -17.04 -13.70
C ARG A 29 1.13 -16.24 -14.32
N THR A 30 1.39 -15.06 -13.80
CA THR A 30 2.43 -14.17 -14.34
C THR A 30 3.69 -14.19 -13.49
N ASN A 31 3.62 -14.86 -12.34
CA ASN A 31 4.73 -14.91 -11.39
C ASN A 31 5.19 -13.51 -11.00
N SER A 32 4.24 -12.62 -10.81
CA SER A 32 4.54 -11.25 -10.42
C SER A 32 3.74 -10.86 -9.19
N TRP A 33 4.29 -9.91 -8.45
CA TRP A 33 3.69 -9.45 -7.21
C TRP A 33 2.99 -8.11 -7.42
N ALA A 34 1.92 -7.92 -6.70
CA ALA A 34 1.15 -6.69 -6.72
C ALA A 34 0.70 -6.34 -5.31
N TRP A 35 0.25 -5.12 -5.12
CA TRP A 35 -0.26 -4.71 -3.83
C TRP A 35 -1.45 -3.77 -4.02
N LYS A 36 -2.28 -3.73 -3.00
CA LYS A 36 -3.35 -2.72 -2.86
C LYS A 36 -3.54 -2.48 -1.37
N GLY A 37 -4.17 -1.38 -1.03
CA GLY A 37 -4.37 -1.09 0.36
C GLY A 37 -5.16 0.18 0.59
N HIS A 38 -5.07 0.69 1.80
CA HIS A 38 -5.73 1.93 2.14
C HIS A 38 -5.05 2.59 3.33
N VAL A 39 -5.24 3.89 3.45
CA VAL A 39 -4.84 4.65 4.62
C VAL A 39 -6.11 5.03 5.38
N ASP A 40 -6.05 4.88 6.69
CA ASP A 40 -7.18 5.17 7.56
C ASP A 40 -7.04 6.60 8.08
N PHE A 41 -7.61 7.54 7.34
CA PHE A 41 -7.68 8.93 7.79
C PHE A 41 -8.93 9.13 8.64
N ASN A 42 -8.92 10.17 9.45
CA ASN A 42 -10.07 10.45 10.32
C ASN A 42 -11.35 10.69 9.54
N GLU A 43 -11.24 11.20 8.33
CA GLU A 43 -12.40 11.45 7.49
C GLU A 43 -12.87 10.22 6.73
N GLY A 44 -12.11 9.12 6.79
CA GLY A 44 -12.47 7.90 6.09
C GLY A 44 -11.26 7.23 5.48
N LEU A 45 -11.52 6.15 4.76
CA LEU A 45 -10.46 5.36 4.15
C LEU A 45 -10.07 5.97 2.80
N HIS A 46 -8.77 6.03 2.58
CA HIS A 46 -8.22 6.48 1.31
C HIS A 46 -7.59 5.27 0.62
N SER A 47 -8.20 4.83 -0.48
CA SER A 47 -7.72 3.65 -1.22
C SER A 47 -6.42 3.93 -1.92
N MET A 48 -5.55 2.93 -1.91
CA MET A 48 -4.27 2.98 -2.61
C MET A 48 -4.14 1.77 -3.52
N PHE A 49 -3.63 2.00 -4.70
CA PHE A 49 -3.37 0.89 -5.61
C PHE A 49 -2.39 1.35 -6.69
N THR A 50 -1.84 0.37 -7.40
CA THR A 50 -0.97 0.66 -8.54
C THR A 50 -1.20 -0.39 -9.60
N ASN A 51 -0.98 -0.02 -10.85
CA ASN A 51 -1.02 -0.97 -11.97
C ASN A 51 0.32 -1.65 -12.17
N ARG A 52 1.35 -1.25 -11.42
CA ARG A 52 2.67 -1.84 -11.54
C ARG A 52 2.70 -3.22 -10.90
N THR A 53 3.54 -4.08 -11.46
CA THR A 53 3.83 -5.38 -10.87
C THR A 53 5.32 -5.45 -10.56
N PHE A 54 5.67 -6.39 -9.70
CA PHE A 54 7.02 -6.47 -9.15
C PHE A 54 7.49 -7.92 -9.21
N THR A 55 8.80 -8.11 -9.30
CA THR A 55 9.35 -9.45 -9.40
C THR A 55 9.48 -10.14 -8.04
N THR A 56 9.50 -9.37 -6.96
CA THR A 56 9.59 -9.93 -5.61
C THR A 56 8.57 -9.27 -4.70
N ALA A 57 8.23 -10.01 -3.64
CA ALA A 57 7.33 -9.48 -2.61
C ALA A 57 7.93 -8.25 -1.93
N VAL A 58 9.23 -8.27 -1.68
CA VAL A 58 9.90 -7.16 -1.01
C VAL A 58 9.80 -5.88 -1.83
N GLN A 59 9.95 -5.99 -3.14
CA GLN A 59 9.80 -4.83 -4.01
C GLN A 59 8.38 -4.27 -3.94
N ALA A 60 7.39 -5.16 -3.93
CA ALA A 60 5.99 -4.73 -3.82
C ALA A 60 5.74 -4.06 -2.48
N GLU A 61 6.26 -4.63 -1.39
CA GLU A 61 6.11 -4.03 -0.07
C GLU A 61 6.74 -2.64 0.01
N ASP A 62 7.95 -2.52 -0.50
CA ASP A 62 8.66 -1.25 -0.43
C ASP A 62 7.91 -0.17 -1.22
N HIS A 63 7.40 -0.54 -2.39
CA HIS A 63 6.64 0.40 -3.19
C HIS A 63 5.36 0.82 -2.46
N MET A 64 4.68 -0.15 -1.84
CA MET A 64 3.47 0.12 -1.09
C MET A 64 3.73 1.08 0.07
N ARG A 65 4.82 0.84 0.81
CA ARG A 65 5.16 1.71 1.94
C ARG A 65 5.47 3.12 1.47
N GLN A 66 6.23 3.26 0.40
CA GLN A 66 6.55 4.58 -0.14
C GLN A 66 5.29 5.29 -0.60
N PHE A 67 4.40 4.56 -1.24
CA PHE A 67 3.14 5.12 -1.71
C PHE A 67 2.29 5.60 -0.52
N ALA A 68 2.20 4.77 0.51
CA ALA A 68 1.43 5.13 1.71
C ALA A 68 2.03 6.35 2.40
N HIS A 69 3.34 6.38 2.54
CA HIS A 69 4.02 7.52 3.18
C HIS A 69 3.78 8.79 2.39
N GLN A 70 3.82 8.71 1.08
CA GLN A 70 3.57 9.88 0.25
C GLN A 70 2.14 10.36 0.36
N CYS A 71 1.18 9.45 0.38
CA CYS A 71 -0.22 9.80 0.57
C CYS A 71 -0.42 10.51 1.92
N ILE A 72 0.21 9.99 2.96
CA ILE A 72 0.08 10.56 4.29
C ILE A 72 0.75 11.92 4.35
N ASP A 73 1.96 12.03 3.80
CA ASP A 73 2.67 13.30 3.78
C ASP A 73 1.86 14.36 3.03
N ASN A 74 1.34 14.00 1.87
CA ASN A 74 0.56 14.95 1.08
C ASN A 74 -0.67 15.41 1.83
N ARG A 75 -1.34 14.48 2.53
CA ARG A 75 -2.55 14.83 3.25
C ARG A 75 -2.25 15.74 4.45
N LEU A 76 -1.25 15.38 5.23
CA LEU A 76 -0.92 16.13 6.43
C LEU A 76 -0.33 17.49 6.09
N ASP A 77 0.51 17.53 5.07
CA ASP A 77 1.15 18.79 4.68
C ASP A 77 0.14 19.72 4.03
N ALA A 78 -0.83 19.17 3.31
CA ALA A 78 -1.86 19.99 2.67
C ALA A 78 -2.78 20.64 3.67
N THR A 79 -2.93 20.07 4.88
CA THR A 79 -3.79 20.66 5.90
C THR A 79 -3.08 21.70 6.74
N GLN A 80 -1.78 21.86 6.57
CA GLN A 80 -1.06 22.87 7.33
C GLN A 80 -1.22 24.22 6.66
N PRO A 81 -1.50 25.27 7.42
CA PRO A 81 -1.52 26.58 6.84
C PRO A 81 -0.12 26.86 6.35
N HIS A 82 -0.04 27.20 5.09
CA HIS A 82 1.20 27.69 4.58
C HIS A 82 1.40 29.03 5.23
N GLY A 83 2.29 29.04 6.16
CA GLY A 83 2.53 30.26 6.85
C GLY A 83 3.23 31.22 5.93
N PHE A 84 2.60 32.10 5.53
CA PHE A 84 3.17 33.23 4.86
C PHE A 84 2.33 34.40 5.19
#